data_b8b0e1b41d452d5ccc53d71c4c0c2a51
#
_entry.id   b8b0e1b41d452d5ccc53d71c4c0c2a51
#
_cell.length_a   1.000
_cell.length_b   1.000
_cell.length_c   1.000
_cell.angle_alpha   90.00
_cell.angle_beta   90.00
_cell.angle_gamma   90.00
#
_symmetry.space_group_name_H-M   'P 1'
#
loop_
_entity.id
_entity.type
_entity.pdbx_description
1 polymer ?
#
loop_
_entity_poly.entity_id
_entity_poly.type
_entity_poly.pdbx_seq_one_letter_code
_entity_poly.pdbx_strand_id
1 'polypeptide(L)'
;MKSLTVIALVLILSASPLAAEPAPEENCNDANSTAEIVQCLATQTAIWDRRLNLAYQKLMSSLPARRRERLRNAQRLWVQFRDANCAYFASGEGSIARVEAGQCLLRLTSARAQELEADT
;
A
#
# COMPACT_ATOMS: atom_id res chain seq x y z
N MET A 1 -55.82 24.74 31.57
CA MET A 1 -55.27 24.42 30.26
C MET A 1 -53.84 23.97 30.44
N LYS A 2 -53.58 22.66 30.27
CA LYS A 2 -52.24 22.09 30.51
C LYS A 2 -51.53 22.01 29.14
N SER A 3 -50.48 22.82 28.95
CA SER A 3 -49.59 22.72 27.80
C SER A 3 -48.70 21.51 27.93
N LEU A 4 -48.85 20.55 27.06
CA LEU A 4 -47.94 19.43 26.89
C LEU A 4 -46.77 19.87 25.98
N THR A 5 -45.60 20.07 26.58
CA THR A 5 -44.36 20.32 25.83
C THR A 5 -43.80 18.95 25.37
N VAL A 6 -43.91 18.68 24.09
CA VAL A 6 -43.31 17.51 23.47
C VAL A 6 -41.82 17.82 23.24
N ILE A 7 -40.93 17.18 24.02
CA ILE A 7 -39.50 17.23 23.82
C ILE A 7 -39.16 16.20 22.76
N ALA A 8 -38.84 16.65 21.56
CA ALA A 8 -38.31 15.79 20.50
C ALA A 8 -36.85 15.49 20.79
N LEU A 9 -36.58 14.22 21.13
CA LEU A 9 -35.24 13.70 21.32
C LEU A 9 -34.61 13.42 19.95
N VAL A 10 -33.72 14.32 19.50
CA VAL A 10 -32.96 14.11 18.27
C VAL A 10 -31.79 13.18 18.58
N LEU A 11 -31.89 11.94 18.14
CA LEU A 11 -30.79 10.97 18.15
C LEU A 11 -29.79 11.35 17.03
N ILE A 12 -28.69 11.97 17.41
CA ILE A 12 -27.56 12.20 16.52
C ILE A 12 -26.78 10.89 16.40
N LEU A 13 -26.96 10.17 15.29
CA LEU A 13 -26.09 9.05 14.93
C LEU A 13 -24.74 9.63 14.53
N SER A 14 -23.78 9.57 15.44
CA SER A 14 -22.38 9.86 15.14
C SER A 14 -21.82 8.72 14.30
N ALA A 15 -21.74 8.90 13.00
CA ALA A 15 -20.96 8.01 12.13
C ALA A 15 -19.47 8.27 12.40
N SER A 16 -18.83 7.37 13.15
CA SER A 16 -17.38 7.35 13.29
C SER A 16 -16.74 7.06 11.93
N PRO A 17 -15.75 7.85 11.48
CA PRO A 17 -15.00 7.47 10.30
C PRO A 17 -14.28 6.16 10.62
N LEU A 18 -14.50 5.12 9.79
CA LEU A 18 -13.67 3.92 9.80
C LEU A 18 -12.24 4.39 9.49
N ALA A 19 -11.42 4.51 10.53
CA ALA A 19 -9.98 4.60 10.36
C ALA A 19 -9.55 3.30 9.67
N ALA A 20 -8.90 3.42 8.49
CA ALA A 20 -8.31 2.27 7.84
C ALA A 20 -7.33 1.63 8.83
N GLU A 21 -7.59 0.39 9.24
CA GLU A 21 -6.65 -0.37 10.07
C GLU A 21 -5.30 -0.42 9.34
N PRO A 22 -4.19 -0.13 10.03
CA PRO A 22 -2.89 -0.36 9.45
C PRO A 22 -2.81 -1.85 9.09
N ALA A 23 -2.40 -2.14 7.84
CA ALA A 23 -2.17 -3.53 7.43
C ALA A 23 -1.22 -4.19 8.44
N PRO A 24 -1.54 -5.40 8.97
CA PRO A 24 -0.66 -6.06 9.91
C PRO A 24 0.71 -6.25 9.26
N GLU A 25 1.73 -5.67 9.86
CA GLU A 25 3.12 -5.94 9.47
C GLU A 25 3.48 -7.33 10.01
N GLU A 26 3.20 -8.34 9.22
CA GLU A 26 3.60 -9.70 9.53
C GLU A 26 5.12 -9.81 9.39
N ASN A 27 5.77 -10.27 10.46
CA ASN A 27 7.22 -10.50 10.44
C ASN A 27 7.54 -11.79 9.69
N CYS A 28 7.85 -11.67 8.41
CA CYS A 28 8.16 -12.82 7.56
C CYS A 28 9.42 -13.61 8.00
N ASN A 29 10.25 -13.04 8.88
CA ASN A 29 11.43 -13.74 9.41
C ASN A 29 11.09 -14.83 10.43
N ASP A 30 9.86 -14.84 10.95
CA ASP A 30 9.40 -15.87 11.88
C ASP A 30 8.90 -17.15 11.19
N ALA A 31 8.88 -17.18 9.85
CA ALA A 31 8.52 -18.35 9.07
C ALA A 31 9.57 -19.46 9.17
N ASN A 32 9.12 -20.73 9.13
CA ASN A 32 9.96 -21.89 9.42
C ASN A 32 10.78 -22.39 8.23
N SER A 33 10.54 -21.90 7.03
CA SER A 33 11.25 -22.30 5.81
C SER A 33 11.42 -21.15 4.83
N THR A 34 12.41 -21.25 3.95
CA THR A 34 12.63 -20.29 2.87
C THR A 34 11.38 -20.12 1.99
N ALA A 35 10.66 -21.19 1.71
CA ALA A 35 9.44 -21.14 0.91
C ALA A 35 8.34 -20.33 1.61
N GLU A 36 8.17 -20.50 2.91
CA GLU A 36 7.22 -19.74 3.71
C GLU A 36 7.62 -18.27 3.82
N ILE A 37 8.89 -17.96 3.98
CA ILE A 37 9.40 -16.58 3.96
C ILE A 37 9.06 -15.91 2.63
N VAL A 38 9.37 -16.56 1.51
CA VAL A 38 9.09 -16.03 0.16
C VAL A 38 7.59 -15.82 -0.04
N GLN A 39 6.74 -16.75 0.39
CA GLN A 39 5.30 -16.61 0.30
C GLN A 39 4.76 -15.46 1.15
N CYS A 40 5.25 -15.31 2.37
CA CYS A 40 4.91 -14.20 3.26
C CYS A 40 5.28 -12.86 2.62
N LEU A 41 6.50 -12.71 2.12
CA LEU A 41 6.98 -11.50 1.43
C LEU A 41 6.12 -11.16 0.21
N ALA A 42 5.73 -12.15 -0.58
CA ALA A 42 4.85 -11.97 -1.73
C ALA A 42 3.45 -11.48 -1.31
N THR A 43 2.90 -12.03 -0.24
CA THR A 43 1.60 -11.61 0.32
C THR A 43 1.64 -10.17 0.80
N GLN A 44 2.67 -9.79 1.55
CA GLN A 44 2.87 -8.42 2.02
C GLN A 44 3.06 -7.45 0.84
N THR A 45 3.85 -7.82 -0.14
CA THR A 45 4.05 -7.02 -1.35
C THR A 45 2.75 -6.78 -2.11
N ALA A 46 1.89 -7.80 -2.22
CA ALA A 46 0.58 -7.67 -2.88
C ALA A 46 -0.35 -6.69 -2.15
N ILE A 47 -0.31 -6.64 -0.81
CA ILE A 47 -1.06 -5.67 -0.01
C ILE A 47 -0.58 -4.25 -0.32
N TRP A 48 0.71 -4.01 -0.30
CA TRP A 48 1.30 -2.71 -0.60
C TRP A 48 1.10 -2.29 -2.05
N ASP A 49 1.14 -3.23 -3.00
CA ASP A 49 0.86 -2.96 -4.41
C ASP A 49 -0.57 -2.47 -4.63
N ARG A 50 -1.55 -3.05 -3.95
CA ARG A 50 -2.93 -2.54 -3.98
C ARG A 50 -3.02 -1.12 -3.43
N ARG A 51 -2.38 -0.83 -2.31
CA ARG A 51 -2.34 0.52 -1.72
C ARG A 51 -1.69 1.53 -2.67
N LEU A 52 -0.56 1.15 -3.26
CA LEU A 52 0.13 1.96 -4.26
C LEU A 52 -0.77 2.31 -5.43
N ASN A 53 -1.46 1.31 -5.99
CA ASN A 53 -2.35 1.51 -7.13
C ASN A 53 -3.54 2.41 -6.78
N LEU A 54 -4.11 2.28 -5.59
CA LEU A 54 -5.19 3.15 -5.11
C LEU A 54 -4.71 4.60 -4.96
N ALA A 55 -3.55 4.82 -4.35
CA ALA A 55 -2.97 6.16 -4.20
C ALA A 55 -2.64 6.79 -5.56
N TYR A 56 -2.06 6.01 -6.48
CA TYR A 56 -1.80 6.45 -7.85
C TYR A 56 -3.08 6.88 -8.57
N GLN A 57 -4.13 6.07 -8.54
CA GLN A 57 -5.41 6.39 -9.18
C GLN A 57 -6.04 7.66 -8.59
N LYS A 58 -5.98 7.81 -7.26
CA LYS A 58 -6.49 9.00 -6.57
C LYS A 58 -5.76 10.27 -7.01
N LEU A 59 -4.44 10.24 -7.06
CA LEU A 59 -3.63 11.35 -7.58
C LEU A 59 -3.95 11.64 -9.04
N MET A 60 -4.01 10.62 -9.89
CA MET A 60 -4.32 10.79 -11.31
C MET A 60 -5.68 11.45 -11.55
N SER A 61 -6.65 11.23 -10.67
CA SER A 61 -7.98 11.86 -10.76
C SER A 61 -7.99 13.34 -10.32
N SER A 62 -7.07 13.74 -9.46
CA SER A 62 -7.04 15.09 -8.84
C SER A 62 -6.06 16.06 -9.50
N LEU A 63 -5.01 15.54 -10.14
CA LEU A 63 -3.93 16.36 -10.70
C LEU A 63 -4.33 17.02 -12.03
N PRO A 64 -3.84 18.23 -12.33
CA PRO A 64 -3.97 18.85 -13.65
C PRO A 64 -3.18 18.04 -14.70
N ALA A 65 -3.57 18.15 -15.98
CA ALA A 65 -3.09 17.34 -17.09
C ALA A 65 -1.56 17.22 -17.17
N ARG A 66 -0.83 18.33 -17.01
CA ARG A 66 0.64 18.34 -17.06
C ARG A 66 1.27 17.52 -15.93
N ARG A 67 0.73 17.61 -14.72
CA ARG A 67 1.23 16.85 -13.57
C ARG A 67 0.88 15.36 -13.69
N ARG A 68 -0.31 15.03 -14.20
CA ARG A 68 -0.68 13.65 -14.49
C ARG A 68 0.30 12.98 -15.46
N GLU A 69 0.68 13.67 -16.52
CA GLU A 69 1.65 13.14 -17.49
C GLU A 69 3.01 12.88 -16.83
N ARG A 70 3.49 13.82 -16.00
CA ARG A 70 4.73 13.67 -15.25
C ARG A 70 4.67 12.49 -14.28
N LEU A 71 3.58 12.36 -13.53
CA LEU A 71 3.40 11.24 -12.60
C LEU A 71 3.33 9.90 -13.34
N ARG A 72 2.61 9.83 -14.45
CA ARG A 72 2.54 8.63 -15.29
C ARG A 72 3.92 8.19 -15.77
N ASN A 73 4.73 9.13 -16.23
CA ASN A 73 6.09 8.84 -16.68
C ASN A 73 6.99 8.39 -15.51
N ALA A 74 6.91 9.08 -14.38
CA ALA A 74 7.67 8.72 -13.17
C ALA A 74 7.29 7.31 -12.68
N GLN A 75 6.00 6.98 -12.66
CA GLN A 75 5.53 5.66 -12.22
C GLN A 75 6.00 4.55 -13.16
N ARG A 76 5.99 4.78 -14.48
CA ARG A 76 6.52 3.83 -15.45
C ARG A 76 8.00 3.55 -15.24
N LEU A 77 8.81 4.60 -15.06
CA LEU A 77 10.24 4.48 -14.81
C LEU A 77 10.53 3.82 -13.45
N TRP A 78 9.71 4.11 -12.45
CA TRP A 78 9.82 3.48 -11.15
C TRP A 78 9.58 1.97 -11.23
N VAL A 79 8.56 1.50 -11.95
CA VAL A 79 8.29 0.07 -12.16
C VAL A 79 9.49 -0.60 -12.84
N GLN A 80 10.06 0.02 -13.88
CA GLN A 80 11.25 -0.51 -14.55
C GLN A 80 12.46 -0.59 -13.62
N PHE A 81 12.68 0.44 -12.81
CA PHE A 81 13.74 0.44 -11.81
C PHE A 81 13.53 -0.66 -10.76
N ARG A 82 12.33 -0.74 -10.17
CA ARG A 82 12.01 -1.78 -9.18
C ARG A 82 12.30 -3.17 -9.71
N ASP A 83 11.77 -3.47 -10.89
CA ASP A 83 11.88 -4.81 -11.47
C ASP A 83 13.35 -5.16 -11.82
N ALA A 84 14.08 -4.22 -12.39
CA ALA A 84 15.51 -4.41 -12.69
C ALA A 84 16.36 -4.55 -11.43
N ASN A 85 16.11 -3.69 -10.42
CA ASN A 85 16.85 -3.73 -9.15
C ASN A 85 16.60 -5.02 -8.38
N CYS A 86 15.35 -5.50 -8.33
CA CYS A 86 15.02 -6.73 -7.62
C CYS A 86 15.45 -7.99 -8.40
N ALA A 87 15.52 -7.94 -9.73
CA ALA A 87 16.13 -8.96 -10.55
C ALA A 87 17.64 -9.14 -10.26
N TYR A 88 18.34 -8.06 -9.94
CA TYR A 88 19.73 -8.13 -9.49
C TYR A 88 19.87 -9.01 -8.24
N PHE A 89 19.01 -8.80 -7.23
CA PHE A 89 19.02 -9.65 -6.03
C PHE A 89 18.62 -11.10 -6.33
N ALA A 90 17.67 -11.30 -7.23
CA ALA A 90 17.24 -12.64 -7.65
C ALA A 90 18.33 -13.42 -8.41
N SER A 91 19.32 -12.73 -8.98
CA SER A 91 20.45 -13.37 -9.72
C SER A 91 21.54 -13.94 -8.81
N GLY A 92 21.44 -13.76 -7.49
CA GLY A 92 22.33 -14.35 -6.52
C GLY A 92 22.22 -15.89 -6.47
N GLU A 93 23.10 -16.51 -5.69
CA GLU A 93 23.14 -17.97 -5.56
C GLU A 93 22.24 -18.46 -4.41
N GLY A 94 21.72 -19.68 -4.59
CA GLY A 94 20.98 -20.40 -3.57
C GLY A 94 19.57 -19.85 -3.28
N SER A 95 18.95 -20.42 -2.28
CA SER A 95 17.57 -20.08 -1.88
C SER A 95 17.46 -18.70 -1.26
N ILE A 96 18.55 -18.18 -0.68
CA ILE A 96 18.57 -16.83 -0.10
C ILE A 96 18.32 -15.73 -1.13
N ALA A 97 18.74 -15.92 -2.38
CA ALA A 97 18.52 -14.97 -3.46
C ALA A 97 17.01 -14.69 -3.68
N ARG A 98 16.17 -15.69 -3.49
CA ARG A 98 14.69 -15.52 -3.59
C ARG A 98 14.14 -14.70 -2.43
N VAL A 99 14.68 -14.87 -1.23
CA VAL A 99 14.31 -14.07 -0.07
C VAL A 99 14.74 -12.62 -0.27
N GLU A 100 15.97 -12.39 -0.71
CA GLU A 100 16.50 -11.05 -0.98
C GLU A 100 15.70 -10.32 -2.07
N ALA A 101 15.31 -11.02 -3.14
CA ALA A 101 14.45 -10.48 -4.18
C ALA A 101 13.06 -10.12 -3.64
N GLY A 102 12.46 -10.96 -2.81
CA GLY A 102 11.17 -10.69 -2.15
C GLY A 102 11.23 -9.50 -1.21
N GLN A 103 12.28 -9.39 -0.41
CA GLN A 103 12.52 -8.23 0.47
C GLN A 103 12.72 -6.94 -0.33
N CYS A 104 13.42 -7.02 -1.46
CA CYS A 104 13.59 -5.88 -2.38
C CYS A 104 12.23 -5.39 -2.89
N LEU A 105 11.37 -6.29 -3.39
CA LEU A 105 10.05 -5.96 -3.90
C LEU A 105 9.17 -5.33 -2.81
N LEU A 106 9.14 -5.92 -1.63
CA LEU A 106 8.37 -5.40 -0.50
C LEU A 106 8.84 -3.99 -0.10
N ARG A 107 10.12 -3.81 0.09
CA ARG A 107 10.72 -2.53 0.49
C ARG A 107 10.43 -1.42 -0.52
N LEU A 108 10.65 -1.67 -1.81
CA LEU A 108 10.44 -0.65 -2.84
C LEU A 108 8.95 -0.35 -3.04
N THR A 109 8.10 -1.37 -3.04
CA THR A 109 6.65 -1.20 -3.24
C THR A 109 6.01 -0.46 -2.06
N SER A 110 6.35 -0.83 -0.82
CA SER A 110 5.82 -0.14 0.37
C SER A 110 6.29 1.32 0.45
N ALA A 111 7.55 1.59 0.16
CA ALA A 111 8.08 2.95 0.14
C ALA A 111 7.37 3.82 -0.92
N ARG A 112 7.13 3.29 -2.11
CA ARG A 112 6.42 4.03 -3.16
C ARG A 112 4.96 4.26 -2.84
N ALA A 113 4.28 3.26 -2.26
CA ALA A 113 2.90 3.43 -1.80
C ALA A 113 2.78 4.56 -0.78
N GLN A 114 3.64 4.57 0.24
CA GLN A 114 3.67 5.61 1.28
C GLN A 114 3.97 7.00 0.70
N GLU A 115 4.91 7.09 -0.25
CA GLU A 115 5.22 8.35 -0.94
C GLU A 115 3.99 8.90 -1.68
N LEU A 116 3.29 8.08 -2.46
CA LEU A 116 2.09 8.52 -3.19
C LEU A 116 0.91 8.82 -2.25
N GLU A 117 0.74 8.05 -1.17
CA GLU A 117 -0.29 8.29 -0.14
C GLU A 117 -0.09 9.65 0.56
N ALA A 118 1.15 10.06 0.80
CA ALA A 118 1.46 11.34 1.42
C ALA A 118 1.07 12.54 0.55
N ASP A 119 0.98 12.36 -0.77
CA ASP A 119 0.59 13.40 -1.72
C ASP A 119 -0.94 13.46 -1.97
N THR A 120 -1.71 12.50 -1.42
CA THR A 120 -3.18 12.46 -1.57
C THR A 120 -3.86 13.21 -0.43
#